data_dbd567ed1d1d483e8355f0ad2a07705a
#
_entry.id   dbd567ed1d1d483e8355f0ad2a07705a
#
_cell.length_a   1.000
_cell.length_b   1.000
_cell.length_c   1.000
_cell.angle_alpha   90.00
_cell.angle_beta   90.00
_cell.angle_gamma   90.00
#
_symmetry.space_group_name_H-M   'P 1'
#
loop_
_entity.id
_entity.type
_entity.pdbx_description
1 polymer ?
#
loop_
_entity_poly.entity_id
_entity_poly.type
_entity_poly.pdbx_seq_one_letter_code
_entity_poly.pdbx_strand_id
1 'polypeptide(L)'
;MTTPSGQISLDDVNVELDIASGTQIAMGQANVRTLAEVPSGAISMSDLQGKSNAQFVVATGGTITTSGNYKIHTFNSSGTFTVNQAGNAAGSDSVEYVVVAGGASGGGETGGGGGAGGYRSSVSSEPSGGGASAESAISVSTTNYSVTVGAGGSAASGQVNGNPGSNSVFGSITSTGGGYGGR
;
A
#
# COMPACT_ATOMS: atom_id res chain seq x y z
N MET A 1 14.74 5.23 -9.10
CA MET A 1 15.96 5.01 -9.92
C MET A 1 17.13 5.72 -9.25
N THR A 2 18.32 5.53 -9.69
CA THR A 2 19.51 6.29 -9.28
C THR A 2 20.27 6.68 -10.52
N THR A 3 20.91 7.84 -10.52
CA THR A 3 21.83 8.17 -11.61
C THR A 3 22.94 7.11 -11.69
N PRO A 4 23.45 6.78 -12.88
CA PRO A 4 24.56 5.84 -13.03
C PRO A 4 25.78 6.21 -12.17
N SER A 5 26.54 5.23 -11.71
CA SER A 5 27.79 5.46 -10.98
C SER A 5 28.99 5.72 -11.90
N GLY A 6 28.83 5.51 -13.22
CA GLY A 6 29.83 5.79 -14.25
C GLY A 6 29.59 7.14 -14.93
N GLN A 7 29.86 7.19 -16.26
CA GLN A 7 29.56 8.39 -17.03
C GLN A 7 28.04 8.65 -17.06
N ILE A 8 27.63 9.86 -16.71
CA ILE A 8 26.23 10.29 -16.69
C ILE A 8 26.01 11.48 -17.62
N SER A 9 24.77 11.63 -18.09
CA SER A 9 24.30 12.76 -18.86
C SER A 9 23.31 13.61 -18.06
N LEU A 10 23.01 14.81 -18.55
CA LEU A 10 21.90 15.62 -17.96
C LEU A 10 20.54 14.94 -18.13
N ASP A 11 20.41 14.05 -19.10
CA ASP A 11 19.17 13.29 -19.30
C ASP A 11 18.98 12.21 -18.21
N ASP A 12 20.04 11.58 -17.74
CA ASP A 12 20.01 10.70 -16.58
C ASP A 12 19.56 11.44 -15.32
N VAL A 13 19.99 12.71 -15.18
CA VAL A 13 19.57 13.60 -14.09
C VAL A 13 18.08 13.97 -14.22
N ASN A 14 17.62 14.25 -15.44
CA ASN A 14 16.20 14.51 -15.72
C ASN A 14 15.32 13.32 -15.30
N VAL A 15 15.70 12.12 -15.70
CA VAL A 15 14.97 10.89 -15.36
C VAL A 15 14.90 10.69 -13.84
N GLU A 16 16.00 10.92 -13.13
CA GLU A 16 16.02 10.79 -11.67
C GLU A 16 15.17 11.85 -10.96
N LEU A 17 15.09 13.05 -11.52
CA LEU A 17 14.28 14.16 -10.99
C LEU A 17 12.82 14.15 -11.47
N ASP A 18 12.40 13.09 -12.19
CA ASP A 18 11.06 12.98 -12.80
C ASP A 18 10.74 14.14 -13.76
N ILE A 19 11.74 14.58 -14.51
CA ILE A 19 11.65 15.59 -15.56
C ILE A 19 11.67 14.87 -16.92
N ALA A 20 10.87 15.34 -17.86
CA ALA A 20 10.81 14.74 -19.19
C ALA A 20 12.20 14.73 -19.85
N SER A 21 12.57 13.59 -20.46
CA SER A 21 13.82 13.42 -21.23
C SER A 21 13.96 14.51 -22.28
N GLY A 22 15.18 15.01 -22.46
CA GLY A 22 15.49 16.11 -23.38
C GLY A 22 15.14 17.50 -22.85
N THR A 23 14.56 17.65 -21.66
CA THR A 23 14.31 18.94 -21.04
C THR A 23 15.65 19.61 -20.66
N GLN A 24 15.80 20.88 -21.01
CA GLN A 24 16.99 21.64 -20.60
C GLN A 24 16.96 21.90 -19.10
N ILE A 25 17.99 21.43 -18.39
CA ILE A 25 18.25 21.74 -16.98
C ILE A 25 19.61 22.40 -16.81
N ALA A 26 19.74 23.22 -15.77
CA ALA A 26 21.00 23.82 -15.41
C ALA A 26 21.53 23.25 -14.09
N MET A 27 22.82 22.99 -14.03
CA MET A 27 23.49 22.45 -12.82
C MET A 27 23.23 23.28 -11.56
N GLY A 28 22.96 24.57 -11.71
CA GLY A 28 22.64 25.46 -10.60
C GLY A 28 21.20 25.44 -10.12
N GLN A 29 20.30 24.70 -10.75
CA GLN A 29 18.90 24.61 -10.32
C GLN A 29 18.76 23.95 -8.94
N ALA A 30 17.76 24.38 -8.17
CA ALA A 30 17.56 23.93 -6.79
C ALA A 30 17.39 22.41 -6.66
N ASN A 31 16.59 21.78 -7.54
CA ASN A 31 16.37 20.34 -7.57
C ASN A 31 17.65 19.54 -7.91
N VAL A 32 18.45 20.04 -8.86
CA VAL A 32 19.75 19.43 -9.22
C VAL A 32 20.73 19.53 -8.04
N ARG A 33 20.77 20.69 -7.37
CA ARG A 33 21.58 20.88 -6.15
C ARG A 33 21.14 19.97 -5.01
N THR A 34 19.86 19.79 -4.86
CA THR A 34 19.30 18.87 -3.84
C THR A 34 19.71 17.42 -4.13
N LEU A 35 19.60 16.98 -5.39
CA LEU A 35 20.02 15.65 -5.79
C LEU A 35 21.53 15.44 -5.57
N ALA A 36 22.36 16.43 -5.90
CA ALA A 36 23.80 16.39 -5.69
C ALA A 36 24.22 16.52 -4.21
N GLU A 37 23.31 16.94 -3.33
CA GLU A 37 23.60 17.26 -1.92
C GLU A 37 24.62 18.42 -1.76
N VAL A 38 24.67 19.34 -2.74
CA VAL A 38 25.56 20.50 -2.78
C VAL A 38 24.74 21.78 -2.73
N PRO A 39 24.39 22.31 -1.55
CA PRO A 39 23.46 23.43 -1.42
C PRO A 39 24.04 24.76 -1.97
N SER A 40 25.36 24.92 -2.01
CA SER A 40 26.03 26.12 -2.50
C SER A 40 27.40 25.79 -3.13
N GLY A 41 27.94 26.73 -3.88
CA GLY A 41 29.23 26.55 -4.58
C GLY A 41 29.10 25.93 -5.97
N ALA A 42 30.22 25.50 -6.56
CA ALA A 42 30.25 24.81 -7.82
C ALA A 42 29.70 23.38 -7.69
N ILE A 43 29.02 22.91 -8.71
CA ILE A 43 28.50 21.55 -8.80
C ILE A 43 28.99 20.93 -10.12
N SER A 44 29.38 19.71 -10.08
CA SER A 44 29.90 18.92 -11.23
C SER A 44 29.03 17.71 -11.50
N MET A 45 29.19 17.12 -12.67
CA MET A 45 28.48 15.86 -13.00
C MET A 45 28.89 14.71 -12.07
N SER A 46 30.11 14.71 -11.52
CA SER A 46 30.53 13.70 -10.54
C SER A 46 29.77 13.77 -9.22
N ASP A 47 29.27 14.94 -8.82
CA ASP A 47 28.47 15.10 -7.62
C ASP A 47 27.07 14.46 -7.77
N LEU A 48 26.65 14.20 -9.00
CA LEU A 48 25.37 13.59 -9.36
C LEU A 48 25.45 12.09 -9.59
N GLN A 49 26.66 11.52 -9.66
CA GLN A 49 26.83 10.09 -9.91
C GLN A 49 26.29 9.26 -8.72
N GLY A 50 25.50 8.22 -9.02
CA GLY A 50 24.92 7.33 -8.01
C GLY A 50 23.91 7.98 -7.08
N LYS A 51 23.46 9.20 -7.36
CA LYS A 51 22.44 9.88 -6.56
C LYS A 51 21.03 9.38 -6.87
N SER A 52 20.17 9.42 -5.88
CA SER A 52 18.75 9.04 -5.99
C SER A 52 17.84 10.09 -5.38
N ASN A 53 16.81 10.45 -6.13
CA ASN A 53 15.68 11.24 -5.64
C ASN A 53 14.52 10.34 -5.18
N ALA A 54 14.76 9.05 -5.01
CA ALA A 54 13.72 8.09 -4.64
C ALA A 54 13.08 8.47 -3.30
N GLN A 55 11.79 8.73 -3.35
CA GLN A 55 10.95 8.94 -2.18
C GLN A 55 9.96 7.77 -2.08
N PHE A 56 9.80 7.29 -0.86
CA PHE A 56 8.87 6.20 -0.55
C PHE A 56 7.72 6.72 0.31
N VAL A 57 6.64 5.97 0.33
CA VAL A 57 5.48 6.28 1.18
C VAL A 57 5.90 6.28 2.64
N VAL A 58 5.60 7.38 3.34
CA VAL A 58 5.71 7.48 4.80
C VAL A 58 4.31 7.62 5.37
N ALA A 59 3.92 6.67 6.20
CA ALA A 59 2.58 6.61 6.78
C ALA A 59 2.60 6.26 8.26
N THR A 60 1.47 6.50 8.91
CA THR A 60 1.18 6.13 10.29
C THR A 60 -0.17 5.42 10.38
N GLY A 61 -0.45 4.79 11.52
CA GLY A 61 -1.69 4.06 11.79
C GLY A 61 -1.47 2.55 11.89
N GLY A 62 -2.31 1.90 12.67
CA GLY A 62 -2.18 0.49 13.02
C GLY A 62 -0.92 0.18 13.83
N THR A 63 -0.59 -1.11 13.94
CA THR A 63 0.68 -1.57 14.50
C THR A 63 1.70 -1.65 13.38
N ILE A 64 2.83 -0.96 13.54
CA ILE A 64 3.87 -0.86 12.51
C ILE A 64 4.99 -1.84 12.82
N THR A 65 5.31 -2.70 11.87
CA THR A 65 6.47 -3.59 11.89
C THR A 65 7.31 -3.43 10.64
N THR A 66 8.57 -3.90 10.67
CA THR A 66 9.46 -3.87 9.50
C THR A 66 9.89 -5.29 9.16
N SER A 67 9.85 -5.64 7.89
CA SER A 67 10.33 -6.91 7.36
C SER A 67 11.06 -6.68 6.05
N GLY A 68 12.36 -6.91 6.02
CA GLY A 68 13.19 -6.55 4.88
C GLY A 68 13.07 -5.05 4.55
N ASN A 69 12.70 -4.74 3.32
CA ASN A 69 12.51 -3.37 2.83
C ASN A 69 11.08 -2.84 3.01
N TYR A 70 10.19 -3.61 3.67
CA TYR A 70 8.80 -3.25 3.84
C TYR A 70 8.50 -2.74 5.24
N LYS A 71 7.70 -1.67 5.34
CA LYS A 71 6.94 -1.31 6.55
C LYS A 71 5.53 -1.86 6.42
N ILE A 72 5.13 -2.62 7.42
CA ILE A 72 3.85 -3.32 7.48
C ILE A 72 2.98 -2.64 8.53
N HIS A 73 1.81 -2.18 8.12
CA HIS A 73 0.79 -1.57 8.98
C HIS A 73 -0.33 -2.56 9.20
N THR A 74 -0.45 -3.11 10.41
CA THR A 74 -1.47 -4.10 10.76
C THR A 74 -2.60 -3.46 11.55
N PHE A 75 -3.83 -3.64 11.06
CA PHE A 75 -5.04 -3.15 11.71
C PHE A 75 -5.89 -4.33 12.18
N ASN A 76 -5.94 -4.56 13.49
CA ASN A 76 -6.81 -5.54 14.14
C ASN A 76 -8.12 -4.92 14.65
N SER A 77 -8.28 -3.62 14.51
CA SER A 77 -9.48 -2.84 14.77
C SER A 77 -9.57 -1.68 13.78
N SER A 78 -10.76 -1.16 13.56
CA SER A 78 -10.96 -0.02 12.68
C SER A 78 -10.12 1.19 13.10
N GLY A 79 -9.64 1.95 12.13
CA GLY A 79 -8.74 3.09 12.35
C GLY A 79 -8.48 3.88 11.07
N THR A 80 -7.35 4.54 11.03
CA THR A 80 -6.95 5.37 9.90
C THR A 80 -5.51 5.06 9.51
N PHE A 81 -5.28 4.83 8.25
CA PHE A 81 -3.95 4.83 7.63
C PHE A 81 -3.70 6.23 7.09
N THR A 82 -2.80 6.95 7.73
CA THR A 82 -2.48 8.35 7.38
C THR A 82 -1.17 8.39 6.60
N VAL A 83 -1.25 8.80 5.34
CA VAL A 83 -0.07 9.03 4.51
C VAL A 83 0.43 10.44 4.75
N ASN A 84 1.60 10.57 5.36
CA ASN A 84 2.25 11.85 5.67
C ASN A 84 3.13 12.35 4.51
N GLN A 85 3.63 11.41 3.71
CA GLN A 85 4.40 11.67 2.50
C GLN A 85 4.03 10.59 1.47
N ALA A 86 3.57 11.01 0.31
CA ALA A 86 3.51 10.14 -0.85
C ALA A 86 4.93 9.91 -1.39
N GLY A 87 5.16 8.77 -2.01
CA GLY A 87 6.40 8.53 -2.73
C GLY A 87 6.43 9.26 -4.07
N ASN A 88 7.39 8.92 -4.90
CA ASN A 88 7.52 9.42 -6.27
C ASN A 88 7.88 8.28 -7.25
N ALA A 89 7.92 8.60 -8.55
CA ALA A 89 8.22 7.62 -9.59
C ALA A 89 9.62 6.98 -9.46
N ALA A 90 10.59 7.69 -8.90
CA ALA A 90 11.94 7.16 -8.65
C ALA A 90 11.97 6.18 -7.47
N GLY A 91 11.05 6.34 -6.51
CA GLY A 91 10.85 5.44 -5.39
C GLY A 91 9.61 4.56 -5.57
N SER A 92 8.58 4.79 -4.76
CA SER A 92 7.26 4.15 -4.92
C SER A 92 6.19 5.00 -4.25
N ASP A 93 5.11 5.29 -4.97
CA ASP A 93 3.92 6.00 -4.50
C ASP A 93 2.76 5.03 -4.22
N SER A 94 3.01 3.73 -4.25
CA SER A 94 1.98 2.71 -4.10
C SER A 94 2.16 1.86 -2.85
N VAL A 95 1.06 1.30 -2.37
CA VAL A 95 1.03 0.36 -1.25
C VAL A 95 0.34 -0.93 -1.66
N GLU A 96 0.91 -2.06 -1.25
CA GLU A 96 0.27 -3.36 -1.32
C GLU A 96 -0.62 -3.55 -0.11
N TYR A 97 -1.66 -4.37 -0.25
CA TYR A 97 -2.62 -4.62 0.81
C TYR A 97 -3.08 -6.08 0.84
N VAL A 98 -3.51 -6.46 2.04
CA VAL A 98 -4.32 -7.65 2.29
C VAL A 98 -5.52 -7.20 3.13
N VAL A 99 -6.73 -7.46 2.66
CA VAL A 99 -7.98 -7.10 3.36
C VAL A 99 -8.82 -8.36 3.56
N VAL A 100 -8.98 -8.74 4.81
CA VAL A 100 -9.76 -9.93 5.22
C VAL A 100 -11.02 -9.47 5.93
N ALA A 101 -12.17 -9.90 5.47
CA ALA A 101 -13.47 -9.59 6.07
C ALA A 101 -13.84 -10.54 7.20
N GLY A 102 -14.85 -10.17 7.99
CA GLY A 102 -15.39 -11.03 9.03
C GLY A 102 -16.02 -12.30 8.45
N GLY A 103 -15.70 -13.46 9.01
CA GLY A 103 -16.39 -14.70 8.75
C GLY A 103 -17.77 -14.73 9.40
N ALA A 104 -18.70 -15.51 8.88
CA ALA A 104 -20.05 -15.66 9.43
C ALA A 104 -20.13 -16.77 10.49
N SER A 105 -21.21 -16.77 11.28
CA SER A 105 -21.51 -17.91 12.13
C SER A 105 -22.31 -18.97 11.38
N GLY A 106 -22.17 -20.20 11.82
CA GLY A 106 -23.04 -21.30 11.46
C GLY A 106 -24.46 -21.10 12.00
N GLY A 107 -25.42 -21.82 11.44
CA GLY A 107 -26.76 -21.95 11.98
C GLY A 107 -26.75 -22.64 13.34
N GLY A 108 -27.73 -22.33 14.19
CA GLY A 108 -27.81 -22.92 15.54
C GLY A 108 -28.17 -24.41 15.48
N GLU A 109 -27.85 -25.14 16.55
CA GLU A 109 -28.09 -26.59 16.73
C GLU A 109 -27.55 -27.46 15.58
N THR A 110 -28.44 -27.94 14.71
CA THR A 110 -28.12 -28.80 13.58
C THR A 110 -27.92 -28.05 12.27
N GLY A 111 -27.73 -26.73 12.33
CA GLY A 111 -27.58 -25.87 11.16
C GLY A 111 -26.25 -26.05 10.40
N GLY A 112 -26.20 -25.51 9.19
CA GLY A 112 -25.03 -25.51 8.32
C GLY A 112 -23.93 -24.59 8.83
N GLY A 113 -22.71 -24.79 8.35
CA GLY A 113 -21.56 -23.91 8.64
C GLY A 113 -21.73 -22.52 8.04
N GLY A 114 -21.14 -21.51 8.68
CA GLY A 114 -21.02 -20.17 8.14
C GLY A 114 -19.88 -20.04 7.12
N GLY A 115 -20.02 -19.10 6.20
CA GLY A 115 -19.03 -18.81 5.18
C GLY A 115 -17.83 -18.04 5.74
N ALA A 116 -16.66 -18.24 5.15
CA ALA A 116 -15.49 -17.39 5.40
C ALA A 116 -15.77 -15.96 4.92
N GLY A 117 -15.13 -14.99 5.55
CA GLY A 117 -15.05 -13.62 5.03
C GLY A 117 -14.21 -13.58 3.76
N GLY A 118 -14.51 -12.62 2.90
CA GLY A 118 -13.76 -12.37 1.70
C GLY A 118 -12.29 -12.07 2.02
N TYR A 119 -11.43 -12.37 1.07
CA TYR A 119 -10.01 -12.13 1.11
C TYR A 119 -9.60 -11.39 -0.16
N ARG A 120 -8.92 -10.24 -0.03
CA ARG A 120 -8.40 -9.46 -1.15
C ARG A 120 -6.94 -9.16 -0.92
N SER A 121 -6.10 -9.43 -1.92
CA SER A 121 -4.64 -9.22 -1.86
C SER A 121 -4.13 -8.59 -3.15
N SER A 122 -3.25 -7.61 -3.01
CA SER A 122 -2.48 -7.05 -4.11
C SER A 122 -1.03 -7.53 -4.14
N VAL A 123 -0.64 -8.39 -3.22
CA VAL A 123 0.72 -8.96 -3.18
C VAL A 123 0.93 -9.87 -4.37
N SER A 124 1.89 -9.56 -5.24
CA SER A 124 2.05 -10.17 -6.56
C SER A 124 2.27 -11.70 -6.54
N SER A 125 2.78 -12.24 -5.43
CA SER A 125 3.00 -13.68 -5.24
C SER A 125 1.83 -14.40 -4.55
N GLU A 126 0.74 -13.69 -4.23
CA GLU A 126 -0.36 -14.17 -3.42
C GLU A 126 -1.70 -13.97 -4.14
N PRO A 127 -2.43 -15.03 -4.47
CA PRO A 127 -3.73 -14.91 -5.12
C PRO A 127 -4.72 -14.16 -4.22
N SER A 128 -5.59 -13.36 -4.81
CA SER A 128 -6.78 -12.84 -4.15
C SER A 128 -7.81 -13.96 -3.92
N GLY A 129 -8.84 -13.70 -3.09
CA GLY A 129 -9.81 -14.72 -2.70
C GLY A 129 -10.56 -15.35 -3.87
N GLY A 130 -11.02 -16.58 -3.66
CA GLY A 130 -11.76 -17.33 -4.69
C GLY A 130 -10.92 -17.83 -5.86
N GLY A 131 -9.59 -17.88 -5.73
CA GLY A 131 -8.67 -18.30 -6.79
C GLY A 131 -8.42 -17.22 -7.86
N ALA A 132 -8.81 -15.98 -7.60
CA ALA A 132 -8.50 -14.86 -8.48
C ALA A 132 -6.99 -14.51 -8.39
N SER A 133 -6.45 -13.91 -9.47
CA SER A 133 -5.09 -13.37 -9.46
C SER A 133 -4.94 -12.26 -8.39
N ALA A 134 -3.69 -11.99 -8.01
CA ALA A 134 -3.38 -10.81 -7.19
C ALA A 134 -3.95 -9.54 -7.85
N GLU A 135 -4.46 -8.64 -7.02
CA GLU A 135 -4.97 -7.35 -7.48
C GLU A 135 -3.82 -6.35 -7.68
N SER A 136 -4.10 -5.20 -8.26
CA SER A 136 -3.10 -4.15 -8.36
C SER A 136 -2.91 -3.45 -7.02
N ALA A 137 -1.66 -3.10 -6.69
CA ALA A 137 -1.36 -2.16 -5.62
C ALA A 137 -2.07 -0.83 -5.87
N ILE A 138 -2.36 -0.07 -4.82
CA ILE A 138 -3.01 1.25 -4.95
C ILE A 138 -1.99 2.36 -4.80
N SER A 139 -2.02 3.32 -5.74
CA SER A 139 -1.28 4.58 -5.56
C SER A 139 -1.94 5.42 -4.48
N VAL A 140 -1.11 5.99 -3.61
CA VAL A 140 -1.57 6.80 -2.47
C VAL A 140 -1.09 8.24 -2.60
N SER A 141 -1.88 9.15 -2.08
CA SER A 141 -1.55 10.57 -1.91
C SER A 141 -1.45 10.93 -0.43
N THR A 142 -0.89 12.09 -0.12
CA THR A 142 -0.80 12.60 1.26
C THR A 142 -2.20 12.93 1.77
N THR A 143 -2.86 11.93 2.38
CA THR A 143 -4.22 12.01 2.92
C THR A 143 -4.49 10.88 3.92
N ASN A 144 -5.69 10.87 4.49
CA ASN A 144 -6.18 9.84 5.39
C ASN A 144 -7.00 8.80 4.63
N TYR A 145 -6.68 7.53 4.81
CA TYR A 145 -7.43 6.40 4.30
C TYR A 145 -8.14 5.70 5.47
N SER A 146 -9.46 5.62 5.41
CA SER A 146 -10.23 4.89 6.41
C SER A 146 -9.97 3.40 6.32
N VAL A 147 -9.76 2.79 7.47
CA VAL A 147 -9.66 1.33 7.63
C VAL A 147 -10.82 0.86 8.50
N THR A 148 -11.64 -0.02 7.95
CA THR A 148 -12.71 -0.71 8.70
C THR A 148 -12.32 -2.18 8.82
N VAL A 149 -12.31 -2.69 10.04
CA VAL A 149 -12.15 -4.12 10.31
C VAL A 149 -13.52 -4.69 10.65
N GLY A 150 -14.02 -5.54 9.76
CA GLY A 150 -15.33 -6.18 9.88
C GLY A 150 -15.34 -7.23 10.98
N ALA A 151 -16.35 -7.17 11.85
CA ALA A 151 -16.57 -8.18 12.86
C ALA A 151 -17.01 -9.51 12.25
N GLY A 152 -16.68 -10.61 12.90
CA GLY A 152 -17.29 -11.91 12.63
C GLY A 152 -18.78 -11.93 13.00
N GLY A 153 -19.57 -12.79 12.37
CA GLY A 153 -20.97 -13.04 12.74
C GLY A 153 -21.07 -13.57 14.16
N SER A 154 -21.98 -12.98 14.96
CA SER A 154 -22.25 -13.44 16.32
C SER A 154 -22.78 -14.87 16.33
N ALA A 155 -22.47 -15.65 17.37
CA ALA A 155 -22.97 -17.01 17.50
C ALA A 155 -24.50 -17.06 17.45
N ALA A 156 -25.05 -18.01 16.72
CA ALA A 156 -26.47 -18.34 16.74
C ALA A 156 -26.75 -19.37 17.85
N SER A 157 -27.89 -19.25 18.53
CA SER A 157 -28.33 -20.21 19.53
C SER A 157 -29.78 -20.62 19.28
N GLY A 158 -30.08 -21.89 19.52
CA GLY A 158 -31.40 -22.48 19.18
C GLY A 158 -31.53 -22.71 17.67
N GLN A 159 -32.73 -23.01 17.24
CA GLN A 159 -33.02 -23.37 15.84
C GLN A 159 -33.19 -22.14 14.95
N VAL A 160 -32.13 -21.42 14.70
CA VAL A 160 -32.09 -20.19 13.89
C VAL A 160 -30.93 -20.19 12.88
N ASN A 161 -31.06 -19.40 11.85
CA ASN A 161 -29.94 -19.12 10.94
C ASN A 161 -28.78 -18.46 11.69
N GLY A 162 -27.57 -18.63 11.19
CA GLY A 162 -26.39 -17.90 11.64
C GLY A 162 -26.46 -16.42 11.32
N ASN A 163 -25.44 -15.70 11.72
CA ASN A 163 -25.28 -14.27 11.47
C ASN A 163 -24.17 -14.03 10.47
N PRO A 164 -24.33 -13.11 9.49
CA PRO A 164 -23.27 -12.83 8.52
C PRO A 164 -22.09 -12.13 9.19
N GLY A 165 -20.94 -12.26 8.58
CA GLY A 165 -19.79 -11.43 8.88
C GLY A 165 -19.94 -10.03 8.30
N SER A 166 -19.17 -9.10 8.82
CA SER A 166 -19.14 -7.71 8.32
C SER A 166 -18.00 -7.49 7.33
N ASN A 167 -18.18 -6.52 6.44
CA ASN A 167 -17.16 -6.12 5.49
C ASN A 167 -15.95 -5.50 6.17
N SER A 168 -14.76 -5.76 5.64
CA SER A 168 -13.55 -4.99 5.91
C SER A 168 -13.24 -4.07 4.73
N VAL A 169 -12.77 -2.86 5.03
CA VAL A 169 -12.52 -1.83 4.01
C VAL A 169 -11.19 -1.17 4.25
N PHE A 170 -10.42 -0.96 3.17
CA PHE A 170 -9.26 -0.09 3.13
C PHE A 170 -9.42 0.90 1.97
N GLY A 171 -9.66 2.17 2.27
CA GLY A 171 -9.95 3.19 1.26
C GLY A 171 -11.13 2.79 0.37
N SER A 172 -10.90 2.51 -0.89
CA SER A 172 -11.90 2.04 -1.85
C SER A 172 -12.00 0.50 -1.95
N ILE A 173 -11.11 -0.23 -1.30
CA ILE A 173 -11.05 -1.69 -1.36
C ILE A 173 -11.99 -2.28 -0.30
N THR A 174 -13.00 -3.01 -0.72
CA THR A 174 -13.95 -3.69 0.17
C THR A 174 -13.84 -5.20 0.03
N SER A 175 -13.57 -5.89 1.12
CA SER A 175 -13.71 -7.33 1.24
C SER A 175 -15.04 -7.65 1.91
N THR A 176 -15.85 -8.52 1.31
CA THR A 176 -17.22 -8.79 1.75
C THR A 176 -17.24 -9.81 2.89
N GLY A 177 -18.06 -9.55 3.91
CA GLY A 177 -18.28 -10.46 5.02
C GLY A 177 -18.86 -11.80 4.56
N GLY A 178 -18.61 -12.87 5.33
CA GLY A 178 -19.10 -14.21 5.06
C GLY A 178 -20.62 -14.33 5.15
N GLY A 179 -21.22 -15.15 4.30
CA GLY A 179 -22.64 -15.50 4.37
C GLY A 179 -22.93 -16.48 5.51
N TYR A 180 -24.04 -16.29 6.22
CA TYR A 180 -24.42 -17.10 7.37
C TYR A 180 -24.76 -18.55 6.99
N GLY A 181 -24.58 -19.47 7.94
CA GLY A 181 -25.06 -20.84 7.82
C GLY A 181 -26.58 -20.91 7.99
N GLY A 182 -27.25 -21.64 7.09
CA GLY A 182 -28.68 -21.91 7.22
C GLY A 182 -28.99 -22.85 8.37
N ARG A 183 -30.23 -22.80 8.81
CA ARG A 183 -30.83 -23.78 9.73
C ARG A 183 -31.14 -25.08 9.02
#